data_e9e69a9b91da265b84b24a21828f144a
#
_entry.id   e9e69a9b91da265b84b24a21828f144a
#
_cell.length_a   1.000
_cell.length_b   1.000
_cell.length_c   1.000
_cell.angle_alpha   90.00
_cell.angle_beta   90.00
_cell.angle_gamma   90.00
#
_symmetry.space_group_name_H-M   'P 1'
#
loop_
_entity.id
_entity.type
_entity.pdbx_description
1 polymer ?
#
loop_
_entity_poly.entity_id
_entity_poly.type
_entity_poly.pdbx_seq_one_letter_code
_entity_poly.pdbx_strand_id
1 'polypeptide(L)'
;MTVRRVSIPAKELRGFTLIELLVALLILGIMSALGYGTYRSARLSAERTEESLQRSREIEFGMRVLVMDFAQMAPRPVRDPLGESRVPSLHGSPGNGTSAGTANSTLSSSSSSSGMHFDSGPGFNPGFSSSSSVSLPLAELTRGGWSNTAGQQRSTLQRVSYALVNGVLKRSYTTALDTVQGSQPVIQDLFSGVKTIQFRYLDSNQTWQNQWPPASLGLPDNQWTRPVAVEVTVEFKDWGRVRRLIEVAG
;
A
#
# COMPACT_ATOMS: atom_id res chain seq x y z
N MET A 1 -82.10 58.03 12.56
CA MET A 1 -80.94 57.11 12.21
C MET A 1 -79.75 57.57 13.04
N THR A 2 -79.41 56.78 14.10
CA THR A 2 -78.39 57.17 15.06
C THR A 2 -77.14 56.26 14.76
N VAL A 3 -76.11 56.88 14.23
CA VAL A 3 -74.85 56.24 13.92
C VAL A 3 -74.05 56.04 15.21
N ARG A 4 -73.88 54.79 15.65
CA ARG A 4 -73.11 54.41 16.81
C ARG A 4 -71.61 54.31 16.38
N ARG A 5 -70.80 55.29 16.85
CA ARG A 5 -69.35 55.26 16.69
C ARG A 5 -68.75 54.12 17.56
N VAL A 6 -68.19 53.14 16.94
CA VAL A 6 -67.37 52.11 17.60
C VAL A 6 -65.98 52.74 17.89
N SER A 7 -65.69 52.94 19.16
CA SER A 7 -64.37 53.38 19.65
C SER A 7 -63.44 52.19 19.69
N ILE A 8 -62.44 52.15 18.83
CA ILE A 8 -61.33 51.14 18.86
C ILE A 8 -60.37 51.55 19.94
N PRO A 9 -60.06 50.77 20.96
CA PRO A 9 -59.09 51.14 21.98
C PRO A 9 -57.69 51.26 21.35
N ALA A 10 -57.05 52.40 21.54
CA ALA A 10 -55.69 52.66 21.16
C ALA A 10 -54.78 51.68 21.97
N LYS A 11 -54.10 50.77 21.28
CA LYS A 11 -53.13 49.86 21.87
C LYS A 11 -51.94 50.72 22.32
N GLU A 12 -51.72 50.82 23.62
CA GLU A 12 -50.58 51.52 24.18
C GLU A 12 -49.29 50.88 23.66
N LEU A 13 -48.53 51.63 22.88
CA LEU A 13 -47.20 51.28 22.42
C LEU A 13 -46.23 51.46 23.60
N ARG A 14 -45.99 50.41 24.34
CA ARG A 14 -44.96 50.38 25.37
C ARG A 14 -43.60 50.39 24.66
N GLY A 15 -42.85 51.46 24.87
CA GLY A 15 -41.46 51.57 24.43
C GLY A 15 -40.55 50.59 25.22
N PHE A 16 -39.56 50.02 24.55
CA PHE A 16 -38.56 49.16 25.19
C PHE A 16 -37.73 49.94 26.21
N THR A 17 -37.49 49.35 27.37
CA THR A 17 -36.58 49.93 28.37
C THR A 17 -35.11 49.62 27.98
N LEU A 18 -34.23 50.55 28.33
CA LEU A 18 -32.79 50.40 28.06
C LEU A 18 -32.21 49.12 28.70
N ILE A 19 -32.73 48.75 29.88
CA ILE A 19 -32.32 47.53 30.57
C ILE A 19 -32.75 46.26 29.83
N GLU A 20 -33.93 46.23 29.21
CA GLU A 20 -34.44 45.11 28.44
C GLU A 20 -33.58 44.85 27.18
N LEU A 21 -33.15 45.93 26.51
CA LEU A 21 -32.22 45.85 25.38
C LEU A 21 -30.86 45.32 25.81
N LEU A 22 -30.35 45.77 26.98
CA LEU A 22 -29.08 45.36 27.52
C LEU A 22 -29.07 43.85 27.88
N VAL A 23 -30.16 43.36 28.52
CA VAL A 23 -30.34 41.96 28.85
C VAL A 23 -30.49 41.09 27.58
N ALA A 24 -31.24 41.59 26.59
CA ALA A 24 -31.40 40.86 25.32
C ALA A 24 -30.04 40.70 24.57
N LEU A 25 -29.23 41.78 24.54
CA LEU A 25 -27.89 41.72 23.95
C LEU A 25 -26.94 40.81 24.74
N LEU A 26 -27.05 40.76 26.07
CA LEU A 26 -26.26 39.87 26.91
C LEU A 26 -26.59 38.39 26.58
N ILE A 27 -27.89 38.06 26.55
CA ILE A 27 -28.34 36.69 26.22
C ILE A 27 -27.91 36.32 24.79
N LEU A 28 -28.10 37.23 23.83
CA LEU A 28 -27.67 37.01 22.44
C LEU A 28 -26.16 36.77 22.34
N GLY A 29 -25.36 37.54 23.10
CA GLY A 29 -23.90 37.35 23.17
C GLY A 29 -23.49 35.96 23.71
N ILE A 30 -24.15 35.55 24.80
CA ILE A 30 -23.90 34.21 25.38
C ILE A 30 -24.31 33.08 24.40
N MET A 31 -25.48 33.18 23.78
CA MET A 31 -25.94 32.20 22.81
C MET A 31 -25.03 32.14 21.58
N SER A 32 -24.57 33.27 21.09
CA SER A 32 -23.64 33.36 19.96
C SER A 32 -22.29 32.75 20.31
N ALA A 33 -21.76 32.96 21.50
CA ALA A 33 -20.50 32.40 21.97
C ALA A 33 -20.59 30.88 22.08
N LEU A 34 -21.67 30.31 22.63
CA LEU A 34 -21.92 28.88 22.72
C LEU A 34 -22.10 28.26 21.34
N GLY A 35 -22.85 28.91 20.45
CA GLY A 35 -23.06 28.45 19.06
C GLY A 35 -21.76 28.40 18.27
N TYR A 36 -20.91 29.43 18.42
CA TYR A 36 -19.60 29.44 17.77
C TYR A 36 -18.67 28.34 18.28
N GLY A 37 -18.68 28.08 19.60
CA GLY A 37 -17.92 26.98 20.21
C GLY A 37 -18.29 25.62 19.67
N THR A 38 -19.59 25.32 19.55
CA THR A 38 -20.09 24.05 19.00
C THR A 38 -19.76 23.90 17.51
N TYR A 39 -19.92 24.96 16.73
CA TYR A 39 -19.56 24.99 15.30
C TYR A 39 -18.08 24.69 15.08
N ARG A 40 -17.18 25.34 15.85
CA ARG A 40 -15.74 25.12 15.77
C ARG A 40 -15.38 23.67 16.14
N SER A 41 -15.98 23.14 17.19
CA SER A 41 -15.76 21.75 17.61
C SER A 41 -16.20 20.76 16.54
N ALA A 42 -17.38 20.98 15.92
CA ALA A 42 -17.89 20.16 14.84
C ALA A 42 -16.97 20.15 13.61
N ARG A 43 -16.44 21.32 13.21
CA ARG A 43 -15.49 21.42 12.09
C ARG A 43 -14.21 20.64 12.36
N LEU A 44 -13.60 20.81 13.54
CA LEU A 44 -12.37 20.09 13.91
C LEU A 44 -12.60 18.56 13.97
N SER A 45 -13.76 18.13 14.40
CA SER A 45 -14.13 16.70 14.37
C SER A 45 -14.29 16.19 12.95
N ALA A 46 -14.90 16.97 12.06
CA ALA A 46 -15.07 16.60 10.65
C ALA A 46 -13.72 16.48 9.95
N GLU A 47 -12.80 17.42 10.14
CA GLU A 47 -11.45 17.39 9.56
C GLU A 47 -10.67 16.14 10.01
N ARG A 48 -10.67 15.82 11.31
CA ARG A 48 -10.03 14.60 11.83
C ARG A 48 -10.64 13.32 11.29
N THR A 49 -11.96 13.31 11.11
CA THR A 49 -12.67 12.15 10.54
C THR A 49 -12.29 11.96 9.08
N GLU A 50 -12.17 13.05 8.32
CA GLU A 50 -11.79 13.00 6.91
C GLU A 50 -10.37 12.47 6.71
N GLU A 51 -9.40 12.93 7.52
CA GLU A 51 -8.03 12.41 7.52
C GLU A 51 -7.99 10.90 7.83
N SER A 52 -8.75 10.47 8.84
CA SER A 52 -8.85 9.05 9.20
C SER A 52 -9.48 8.21 8.09
N LEU A 53 -10.51 8.74 7.42
CA LEU A 53 -11.15 8.06 6.29
C LEU A 53 -10.23 7.98 5.06
N GLN A 54 -9.47 9.02 4.77
CA GLN A 54 -8.49 8.99 3.68
C GLN A 54 -7.43 7.93 3.95
N ARG A 55 -6.93 7.86 5.18
CA ARG A 55 -5.96 6.86 5.59
C ARG A 55 -6.51 5.44 5.47
N SER A 56 -7.75 5.22 5.94
CA SER A 56 -8.43 3.94 5.79
C SER A 56 -8.56 3.51 4.33
N ARG A 57 -8.94 4.44 3.45
CA ARG A 57 -9.08 4.17 2.01
C ARG A 57 -7.75 3.81 1.35
N GLU A 58 -6.66 4.50 1.70
CA GLU A 58 -5.30 4.19 1.20
C GLU A 58 -4.93 2.75 1.56
N ILE A 59 -5.05 2.38 2.84
CA ILE A 59 -4.73 1.04 3.33
C ILE A 59 -5.63 -0.01 2.67
N GLU A 60 -6.94 0.24 2.60
CA GLU A 60 -7.89 -0.69 1.99
C GLU A 60 -7.61 -0.89 0.50
N PHE A 61 -7.35 0.18 -0.23
CA PHE A 61 -7.01 0.11 -1.66
C PHE A 61 -5.75 -0.72 -1.89
N GLY A 62 -4.66 -0.42 -1.17
CA GLY A 62 -3.40 -1.15 -1.32
C GLY A 62 -3.52 -2.62 -0.92
N MET A 63 -4.26 -2.91 0.16
CA MET A 63 -4.53 -4.30 0.57
C MET A 63 -5.41 -5.02 -0.46
N ARG A 64 -6.38 -4.36 -1.07
CA ARG A 64 -7.21 -4.93 -2.13
C ARG A 64 -6.38 -5.30 -3.36
N VAL A 65 -5.49 -4.41 -3.81
CA VAL A 65 -4.58 -4.68 -4.93
C VAL A 65 -3.72 -5.91 -4.63
N LEU A 66 -3.15 -5.98 -3.44
CA LEU A 66 -2.32 -7.10 -3.00
C LEU A 66 -3.12 -8.42 -2.96
N VAL A 67 -4.32 -8.40 -2.38
CA VAL A 67 -5.22 -9.58 -2.37
C VAL A 67 -5.55 -10.03 -3.78
N MET A 68 -5.88 -9.11 -4.69
CA MET A 68 -6.20 -9.45 -6.08
C MET A 68 -5.00 -10.06 -6.83
N ASP A 69 -3.79 -9.54 -6.60
CA ASP A 69 -2.60 -10.04 -7.26
C ASP A 69 -2.30 -11.50 -6.85
N PHE A 70 -2.38 -11.80 -5.55
CA PHE A 70 -2.15 -13.17 -5.07
C PHE A 70 -3.31 -14.11 -5.40
N ALA A 71 -4.56 -13.67 -5.31
CA ALA A 71 -5.73 -14.49 -5.66
C ALA A 71 -5.75 -14.87 -7.15
N GLN A 72 -5.22 -14.02 -8.02
CA GLN A 72 -5.13 -14.25 -9.46
C GLN A 72 -3.77 -14.79 -9.89
N MET A 73 -3.00 -15.38 -8.99
CA MET A 73 -1.68 -15.92 -9.31
C MET A 73 -1.79 -17.00 -10.37
N ALA A 74 -0.93 -16.90 -11.39
CA ALA A 74 -0.83 -17.85 -12.49
C ALA A 74 0.44 -18.71 -12.37
N PRO A 75 0.39 -20.03 -12.60
CA PRO A 75 1.54 -20.92 -12.52
C PRO A 75 2.40 -20.78 -13.79
N ARG A 76 2.87 -19.58 -14.07
CA ARG A 76 3.69 -19.28 -15.24
C ARG A 76 5.04 -18.72 -14.81
N PRO A 77 6.11 -19.54 -14.89
CA PRO A 77 7.47 -19.05 -14.74
C PRO A 77 7.82 -18.11 -15.88
N VAL A 78 8.67 -17.13 -15.60
CA VAL A 78 9.18 -16.18 -16.59
C VAL A 78 10.64 -16.44 -16.89
N ARG A 79 11.12 -16.02 -18.05
CA ARG A 79 12.55 -16.03 -18.35
C ARG A 79 13.23 -14.88 -17.61
N ASP A 80 14.43 -15.12 -17.13
CA ASP A 80 15.25 -14.04 -16.61
C ASP A 80 15.62 -13.07 -17.74
N PRO A 81 16.05 -11.85 -17.44
CA PRO A 81 16.42 -10.85 -18.47
C PRO A 81 17.58 -11.27 -19.38
N LEU A 82 18.40 -12.23 -18.96
CA LEU A 82 19.49 -12.80 -19.75
C LEU A 82 19.02 -14.00 -20.60
N GLY A 83 17.85 -14.55 -20.30
CA GLY A 83 17.26 -15.69 -21.02
C GLY A 83 17.86 -17.05 -20.66
N GLU A 84 18.81 -17.10 -19.72
CA GLU A 84 19.55 -18.31 -19.36
C GLU A 84 18.76 -19.22 -18.41
N SER A 85 17.93 -18.64 -17.55
CA SER A 85 17.19 -19.40 -16.54
C SER A 85 15.71 -19.00 -16.50
N ARG A 86 14.94 -19.78 -15.75
CA ARG A 86 13.53 -19.48 -15.47
C ARG A 86 13.35 -19.10 -14.01
N VAL A 87 12.73 -17.96 -13.80
CA VAL A 87 12.31 -17.48 -12.48
C VAL A 87 10.96 -18.12 -12.14
N PRO A 88 10.77 -18.68 -10.94
CA PRO A 88 9.52 -19.31 -10.53
C PRO A 88 8.30 -18.38 -10.69
N SER A 89 7.13 -18.99 -10.85
CA SER A 89 5.85 -18.26 -10.94
C SER A 89 5.58 -17.39 -9.71
N LEU A 90 6.07 -17.81 -8.55
CA LEU A 90 6.14 -17.04 -7.32
C LEU A 90 7.53 -17.18 -6.71
N HIS A 91 8.14 -16.07 -6.37
CA HIS A 91 9.34 -15.98 -5.56
C HIS A 91 9.05 -15.14 -4.33
N GLY A 92 9.18 -15.70 -3.14
CA GLY A 92 9.02 -15.02 -1.87
C GLY A 92 10.30 -15.06 -1.06
N SER A 93 10.87 -13.92 -0.76
CA SER A 93 12.11 -13.84 0.02
C SER A 93 11.87 -14.20 1.49
N PRO A 94 12.80 -14.91 2.14
CA PRO A 94 12.71 -15.25 3.56
C PRO A 94 13.05 -14.03 4.43
N GLY A 95 12.26 -12.97 4.35
CA GLY A 95 12.57 -11.75 5.09
C GLY A 95 11.35 -10.94 5.43
N ASN A 96 11.41 -10.31 6.61
CA ASN A 96 10.52 -9.23 6.95
C ASN A 96 11.06 -7.96 6.29
N GLY A 97 10.27 -7.34 5.41
CA GLY A 97 10.57 -5.98 5.01
C GLY A 97 10.46 -5.07 6.24
N THR A 98 11.55 -4.49 6.67
CA THR A 98 11.57 -3.47 7.73
C THR A 98 11.87 -2.12 7.13
N SER A 99 11.21 -1.08 7.62
CA SER A 99 11.46 0.30 7.18
C SER A 99 12.79 0.88 7.69
N ALA A 100 13.44 0.18 8.61
CA ALA A 100 14.71 0.57 9.19
C ALA A 100 15.85 -0.15 8.49
N GLY A 101 16.48 0.53 7.56
CA GLY A 101 17.85 0.23 7.16
C GLY A 101 17.98 -0.69 5.95
N THR A 102 18.86 -0.30 5.12
CA THR A 102 19.60 -1.09 4.15
C THR A 102 20.01 -2.41 4.78
N ALA A 103 19.30 -3.48 4.48
CA ALA A 103 19.74 -4.82 4.84
C ALA A 103 21.04 -5.08 4.06
N ASN A 104 22.16 -4.93 4.74
CA ASN A 104 23.48 -5.34 4.26
C ASN A 104 23.50 -6.88 4.34
N SER A 105 22.78 -7.54 3.42
CA SER A 105 22.93 -8.98 3.23
C SER A 105 24.25 -9.21 2.51
N THR A 106 25.32 -9.37 3.28
CA THR A 106 26.53 -10.02 2.83
C THR A 106 26.14 -11.42 2.35
N LEU A 107 25.99 -11.57 1.06
CA LEU A 107 26.02 -12.87 0.41
C LEU A 107 27.43 -13.45 0.63
N SER A 108 27.60 -14.22 1.69
CA SER A 108 28.72 -15.12 1.83
C SER A 108 28.53 -16.25 0.81
N SER A 109 28.88 -15.99 -0.43
CA SER A 109 29.16 -17.03 -1.41
C SER A 109 30.50 -17.68 -1.00
N SER A 110 30.41 -18.77 -0.28
CA SER A 110 31.55 -19.69 -0.11
C SER A 110 31.81 -20.37 -1.45
N SER A 111 32.49 -19.70 -2.35
CA SER A 111 33.18 -20.33 -3.47
C SER A 111 34.63 -20.56 -3.08
N SER A 112 34.92 -21.79 -2.66
CA SER A 112 36.27 -22.31 -2.67
C SER A 112 36.79 -22.40 -4.11
N SER A 113 37.59 -21.43 -4.55
CA SER A 113 38.38 -21.54 -5.75
C SER A 113 39.83 -21.18 -5.44
N SER A 114 40.66 -22.17 -5.67
CA SER A 114 42.11 -22.18 -5.70
C SER A 114 42.66 -20.97 -6.47
N GLY A 115 43.74 -20.42 -5.94
CA GLY A 115 44.38 -19.21 -6.41
C GLY A 115 44.80 -19.22 -7.88
N MET A 116 44.67 -18.04 -8.48
CA MET A 116 45.55 -17.52 -9.50
C MET A 116 45.70 -16.02 -9.26
N HIS A 117 46.93 -15.67 -8.94
CA HIS A 117 47.43 -14.31 -8.78
C HIS A 117 47.47 -13.66 -10.16
N PHE A 118 46.68 -12.59 -10.38
CA PHE A 118 46.89 -11.68 -11.51
C PHE A 118 47.21 -10.29 -10.97
N ASP A 119 48.35 -9.84 -11.49
CA ASP A 119 49.05 -8.62 -11.23
C ASP A 119 48.24 -7.36 -11.58
N SER A 120 48.45 -6.34 -10.80
CA SER A 120 47.78 -5.05 -10.82
C SER A 120 48.25 -4.19 -12.00
N GLY A 121 47.35 -3.87 -12.94
CA GLY A 121 47.49 -2.76 -13.87
C GLY A 121 46.57 -1.59 -13.49
N PRO A 122 47.01 -0.33 -13.58
CA PRO A 122 46.22 0.80 -13.13
C PRO A 122 45.22 1.27 -14.20
N GLY A 123 43.99 1.46 -13.78
CA GLY A 123 43.09 2.43 -14.38
C GLY A 123 42.05 1.96 -15.37
N PHE A 124 40.96 1.44 -14.89
CA PHE A 124 39.69 1.69 -15.52
C PHE A 124 38.61 1.72 -14.42
N ASN A 125 38.20 2.92 -14.07
CA ASN A 125 37.12 3.15 -13.14
C ASN A 125 35.91 3.61 -13.97
N PRO A 126 35.02 2.71 -14.42
CA PRO A 126 33.75 3.15 -14.97
C PRO A 126 32.94 3.61 -13.78
N GLY A 127 32.86 4.93 -13.60
CA GLY A 127 31.99 5.56 -12.62
C GLY A 127 30.52 5.21 -12.87
N PHE A 128 30.09 4.04 -12.40
CA PHE A 128 28.69 3.70 -12.23
C PHE A 128 28.25 4.14 -10.84
N SER A 129 28.06 5.47 -10.70
CA SER A 129 27.30 6.03 -9.58
C SER A 129 25.80 5.80 -9.80
N SER A 130 25.37 4.56 -9.82
CA SER A 130 23.94 4.26 -9.65
C SER A 130 23.70 3.96 -8.18
N SER A 131 23.52 5.00 -7.40
CA SER A 131 22.91 4.94 -6.07
C SER A 131 21.40 4.70 -6.16
N SER A 132 20.98 3.72 -6.93
CA SER A 132 19.67 3.10 -6.76
C SER A 132 19.85 2.03 -5.70
N SER A 133 19.39 2.32 -4.49
CA SER A 133 19.22 1.32 -3.44
C SER A 133 18.29 0.25 -3.99
N VAL A 134 18.86 -0.80 -4.56
CA VAL A 134 18.11 -1.96 -5.05
C VAL A 134 17.58 -2.68 -3.80
N SER A 135 16.40 -2.32 -3.36
CA SER A 135 15.71 -3.11 -2.34
C SER A 135 15.30 -4.42 -2.98
N LEU A 136 15.79 -5.53 -2.42
CA LEU A 136 15.38 -6.86 -2.88
C LEU A 136 13.86 -7.00 -2.78
N PRO A 137 13.20 -7.57 -3.78
CA PRO A 137 11.76 -7.80 -3.73
C PRO A 137 11.41 -8.77 -2.60
N LEU A 138 10.38 -8.42 -1.83
CA LEU A 138 9.83 -9.25 -0.76
C LEU A 138 9.03 -10.43 -1.33
N ALA A 139 8.29 -10.16 -2.39
CA ALA A 139 7.56 -11.15 -3.15
C ALA A 139 7.49 -10.73 -4.61
N GLU A 140 7.60 -11.68 -5.50
CA GLU A 140 7.49 -11.50 -6.94
C GLU A 140 6.66 -12.62 -7.54
N LEU A 141 5.62 -12.31 -8.30
CA LEU A 141 4.68 -13.30 -8.81
C LEU A 141 4.19 -12.98 -10.22
N THR A 142 3.81 -14.03 -10.94
CA THR A 142 3.06 -13.91 -12.18
C THR A 142 1.57 -13.97 -11.86
N ARG A 143 0.82 -12.97 -12.30
CA ARG A 143 -0.64 -12.94 -12.14
C ARG A 143 -1.37 -12.92 -13.47
N GLY A 144 -2.60 -13.43 -13.47
CA GLY A 144 -3.57 -13.28 -14.55
C GLY A 144 -4.49 -12.07 -14.38
N GLY A 145 -5.54 -12.03 -15.19
CA GLY A 145 -6.63 -11.05 -15.03
C GLY A 145 -6.25 -9.61 -15.38
N TRP A 146 -5.17 -9.38 -16.11
CA TRP A 146 -4.83 -8.05 -16.59
C TRP A 146 -5.74 -7.68 -17.77
N SER A 147 -6.82 -6.97 -17.47
CA SER A 147 -7.82 -6.57 -18.47
C SER A 147 -7.20 -5.82 -19.64
N ASN A 148 -7.56 -6.23 -20.85
CA ASN A 148 -7.10 -5.62 -22.12
C ASN A 148 -8.30 -5.10 -22.91
N THR A 149 -9.00 -4.13 -22.37
CA THR A 149 -10.19 -3.52 -23.01
C THR A 149 -9.87 -2.74 -24.29
N ALA A 150 -8.63 -2.28 -24.43
CA ALA A 150 -8.15 -1.53 -25.61
C ALA A 150 -7.63 -2.44 -26.74
N GLY A 151 -7.69 -3.77 -26.61
CA GLY A 151 -7.24 -4.70 -27.64
C GLY A 151 -5.75 -4.61 -27.99
N GLN A 152 -4.91 -4.11 -27.08
CA GLN A 152 -3.46 -3.99 -27.32
C GLN A 152 -2.81 -5.38 -27.44
N GLN A 153 -1.78 -5.49 -28.29
CA GLN A 153 -1.00 -6.71 -28.41
C GLN A 153 -0.07 -6.89 -27.19
N ARG A 154 -0.63 -7.36 -26.09
CA ARG A 154 0.11 -7.68 -24.86
C ARG A 154 -0.46 -8.92 -24.19
N SER A 155 0.34 -9.55 -23.34
CA SER A 155 -0.10 -10.68 -22.53
C SER A 155 -1.23 -10.25 -21.57
N THR A 156 -2.14 -11.17 -21.27
CA THR A 156 -3.10 -11.06 -20.16
C THR A 156 -2.46 -11.37 -18.81
N LEU A 157 -1.23 -11.92 -18.84
CA LEU A 157 -0.41 -12.16 -17.66
C LEU A 157 0.51 -10.98 -17.41
N GLN A 158 0.78 -10.74 -16.13
CA GLN A 158 1.63 -9.64 -15.67
C GLN A 158 2.60 -10.16 -14.61
N ARG A 159 3.88 -9.79 -14.70
CA ARG A 159 4.84 -10.00 -13.62
C ARG A 159 4.81 -8.82 -12.67
N VAL A 160 4.59 -9.11 -11.39
CA VAL A 160 4.45 -8.11 -10.32
C VAL A 160 5.46 -8.40 -9.24
N SER A 161 6.09 -7.36 -8.70
CA SER A 161 6.95 -7.47 -7.53
C SER A 161 6.60 -6.43 -6.47
N TYR A 162 6.85 -6.80 -5.22
CA TYR A 162 6.59 -5.98 -4.03
C TYR A 162 7.89 -5.69 -3.29
N ALA A 163 8.12 -4.43 -2.97
CA ALA A 163 9.28 -3.99 -2.20
C ALA A 163 8.87 -2.95 -1.17
N LEU A 164 9.50 -2.98 0.00
CA LEU A 164 9.33 -1.95 1.02
C LEU A 164 10.49 -0.96 0.93
N VAL A 165 10.19 0.29 0.58
CA VAL A 165 11.18 1.36 0.41
C VAL A 165 10.77 2.54 1.29
N ASN A 166 11.59 2.91 2.25
CA ASN A 166 11.36 4.05 3.15
C ASN A 166 9.99 4.02 3.86
N GLY A 167 9.50 2.82 4.21
CA GLY A 167 8.20 2.66 4.86
C GLY A 167 7.00 2.79 3.92
N VAL A 168 7.22 2.78 2.61
CA VAL A 168 6.18 2.73 1.57
C VAL A 168 6.23 1.36 0.91
N LEU A 169 5.09 0.66 0.88
CA LEU A 169 4.98 -0.56 0.08
C LEU A 169 4.80 -0.17 -1.38
N LYS A 170 5.78 -0.54 -2.19
CA LYS A 170 5.78 -0.31 -3.64
C LYS A 170 5.44 -1.60 -4.36
N ARG A 171 4.55 -1.49 -5.33
CA ARG A 171 4.24 -2.52 -6.33
C ARG A 171 4.85 -2.11 -7.64
N SER A 172 5.66 -2.97 -8.24
CA SER A 172 6.18 -2.74 -9.59
C SER A 172 5.72 -3.85 -10.53
N TYR A 173 5.54 -3.49 -11.80
CA TYR A 173 5.18 -4.46 -12.83
C TYR A 173 5.76 -4.07 -14.18
N THR A 174 5.90 -5.03 -15.06
CA THR A 174 6.37 -4.85 -16.42
C THR A 174 5.24 -5.04 -17.42
N THR A 175 5.30 -4.33 -18.54
CA THR A 175 4.31 -4.42 -19.61
C THR A 175 4.44 -5.71 -20.44
N ALA A 176 5.64 -6.27 -20.52
CA ALA A 176 5.91 -7.57 -21.10
C ALA A 176 6.15 -8.60 -19.98
N LEU A 177 5.69 -9.83 -20.18
CA LEU A 177 5.86 -10.89 -19.19
C LEU A 177 7.34 -11.33 -19.09
N ASP A 178 7.92 -11.66 -20.22
CA ASP A 178 9.34 -12.00 -20.33
C ASP A 178 10.09 -10.71 -20.71
N THR A 179 10.77 -10.11 -19.75
CA THR A 179 11.45 -8.84 -19.91
C THR A 179 12.85 -9.03 -20.47
N VAL A 180 13.26 -8.09 -21.31
CA VAL A 180 14.66 -7.97 -21.75
C VAL A 180 15.42 -7.01 -20.86
N GLN A 181 16.74 -7.10 -20.88
CA GLN A 181 17.61 -6.19 -20.16
C GLN A 181 17.31 -4.73 -20.56
N GLY A 182 17.14 -3.85 -19.57
CA GLY A 182 16.78 -2.44 -19.79
C GLY A 182 15.27 -2.14 -19.80
N SER A 183 14.40 -3.13 -19.65
CA SER A 183 12.96 -2.90 -19.47
C SER A 183 12.70 -2.09 -18.22
N GLN A 184 11.94 -0.99 -18.34
CA GLN A 184 11.59 -0.13 -17.21
C GLN A 184 10.27 -0.61 -16.59
N PRO A 185 10.24 -0.94 -15.29
CA PRO A 185 9.01 -1.29 -14.60
C PRO A 185 8.16 -0.05 -14.33
N VAL A 186 6.85 -0.21 -14.34
CA VAL A 186 5.92 0.76 -13.79
C VAL A 186 5.83 0.57 -12.28
N ILE A 187 6.05 1.63 -11.51
CA ILE A 187 6.06 1.60 -10.06
C ILE A 187 4.81 2.31 -9.54
N GLN A 188 4.13 1.68 -8.59
CA GLN A 188 2.94 2.19 -7.93
C GLN A 188 3.14 2.12 -6.41
N ASP A 189 2.94 3.23 -5.72
CA ASP A 189 2.91 3.27 -4.27
C ASP A 189 1.53 2.78 -3.81
N LEU A 190 1.48 1.79 -2.92
CA LEU A 190 0.23 1.22 -2.42
C LEU A 190 -0.23 1.89 -1.13
N PHE A 191 0.63 1.89 -0.14
CA PHE A 191 0.39 2.58 1.13
C PHE A 191 1.70 2.88 1.85
N SER A 192 1.67 3.92 2.66
CA SER A 192 2.80 4.44 3.42
C SER A 192 2.76 4.01 4.90
N GLY A 193 3.68 4.49 5.71
CA GLY A 193 3.68 4.29 7.16
C GLY A 193 3.91 2.85 7.62
N VAL A 194 4.45 1.98 6.76
CA VAL A 194 4.75 0.59 7.10
C VAL A 194 6.00 0.51 7.97
N LYS A 195 5.90 -0.16 9.11
CA LYS A 195 7.06 -0.57 9.91
C LYS A 195 7.65 -1.87 9.41
N THR A 196 6.80 -2.90 9.31
CA THR A 196 7.17 -4.23 8.86
C THR A 196 6.09 -4.82 7.97
N ILE A 197 6.51 -5.64 7.03
CA ILE A 197 5.62 -6.48 6.22
C ILE A 197 6.22 -7.87 6.12
N GLN A 198 5.37 -8.87 6.28
CA GLN A 198 5.76 -10.28 6.23
C GLN A 198 4.78 -11.04 5.35
N PHE A 199 5.34 -11.92 4.52
CA PHE A 199 4.60 -12.90 3.74
C PHE A 199 4.88 -14.30 4.29
N ARG A 200 3.82 -15.10 4.40
CA ARG A 200 3.91 -16.52 4.73
C ARG A 200 3.08 -17.30 3.73
N TYR A 201 3.56 -18.45 3.36
CA TYR A 201 3.00 -19.27 2.29
C TYR A 201 2.58 -20.63 2.85
N LEU A 202 1.34 -21.03 2.61
CA LEU A 202 0.83 -22.37 3.00
C LEU A 202 1.10 -23.34 1.87
N ASP A 203 1.88 -24.36 2.12
CA ASP A 203 2.15 -25.42 1.14
C ASP A 203 1.00 -26.46 1.08
N SER A 204 1.07 -27.38 0.13
CA SER A 204 0.10 -28.46 -0.04
C SER A 204 0.04 -29.43 1.16
N ASN A 205 1.08 -29.47 1.99
CA ASN A 205 1.14 -30.27 3.21
C ASN A 205 0.59 -29.52 4.44
N GLN A 206 -0.07 -28.38 4.22
CA GLN A 206 -0.60 -27.50 5.25
C GLN A 206 0.47 -26.94 6.23
N THR A 207 1.70 -26.80 5.75
CA THR A 207 2.81 -26.24 6.51
C THR A 207 3.08 -24.80 6.06
N TRP A 208 3.22 -23.91 7.04
CA TRP A 208 3.54 -22.51 6.77
C TRP A 208 5.03 -22.32 6.50
N GLN A 209 5.35 -21.78 5.33
CA GLN A 209 6.69 -21.44 4.87
C GLN A 209 6.91 -19.93 4.91
N ASN A 210 8.12 -19.50 5.29
CA ASN A 210 8.48 -18.06 5.29
C ASN A 210 9.10 -17.60 3.96
N GLN A 211 9.41 -18.56 3.08
CA GLN A 211 9.93 -18.31 1.74
C GLN A 211 9.21 -19.20 0.73
N TRP A 212 9.22 -18.78 -0.53
CA TRP A 212 8.66 -19.55 -1.62
C TRP A 212 9.57 -19.46 -2.85
N PRO A 213 9.82 -20.56 -3.60
CA PRO A 213 9.42 -21.95 -3.29
C PRO A 213 10.10 -22.47 -2.02
N PRO A 214 9.50 -23.49 -1.34
CA PRO A 214 10.17 -24.17 -0.23
C PRO A 214 11.49 -24.78 -0.68
N ALA A 215 12.51 -24.72 0.18
CA ALA A 215 13.82 -25.28 -0.14
C ALA A 215 13.80 -26.80 -0.37
N SER A 216 12.77 -27.49 0.10
CA SER A 216 12.56 -28.94 -0.09
C SER A 216 12.13 -29.33 -1.51
N LEU A 217 11.65 -28.37 -2.30
CA LEU A 217 11.22 -28.62 -3.68
C LEU A 217 12.41 -28.43 -4.64
N GLY A 218 12.77 -29.52 -5.32
CA GLY A 218 13.81 -29.47 -6.36
C GLY A 218 13.32 -28.86 -7.68
N LEU A 219 14.27 -28.56 -8.57
CA LEU A 219 13.99 -28.22 -9.97
C LEU A 219 13.57 -29.47 -10.75
N PRO A 220 12.64 -29.39 -11.74
CA PRO A 220 11.95 -28.21 -12.24
C PRO A 220 10.63 -27.87 -11.51
N ASP A 221 10.16 -28.71 -10.58
CA ASP A 221 8.82 -28.63 -10.00
C ASP A 221 8.58 -27.32 -9.23
N ASN A 222 9.62 -26.79 -8.60
CA ASN A 222 9.52 -25.55 -7.84
C ASN A 222 9.11 -24.32 -8.69
N GLN A 223 9.32 -24.34 -10.01
CA GLN A 223 9.03 -23.20 -10.89
C GLN A 223 7.54 -22.97 -11.09
N TRP A 224 6.73 -24.04 -11.06
CA TRP A 224 5.30 -24.02 -11.34
C TRP A 224 4.45 -24.09 -10.09
N THR A 225 5.08 -24.43 -8.97
CA THR A 225 4.37 -24.66 -7.70
C THR A 225 3.78 -23.38 -7.14
N ARG A 226 2.54 -23.50 -6.65
CA ARG A 226 1.82 -22.42 -5.99
C ARG A 226 1.51 -22.79 -4.54
N PRO A 227 1.49 -21.82 -3.62
CA PRO A 227 0.95 -22.05 -2.29
C PRO A 227 -0.58 -22.22 -2.36
N VAL A 228 -1.15 -22.92 -1.40
CA VAL A 228 -2.61 -23.02 -1.22
C VAL A 228 -3.18 -21.68 -0.73
N ALA A 229 -2.43 -21.02 0.15
CA ALA A 229 -2.81 -19.71 0.67
C ALA A 229 -1.56 -18.87 0.98
N VAL A 230 -1.74 -17.56 1.00
CA VAL A 230 -0.72 -16.60 1.39
C VAL A 230 -1.26 -15.75 2.53
N GLU A 231 -0.51 -15.68 3.62
CA GLU A 231 -0.78 -14.78 4.72
C GLU A 231 0.12 -13.55 4.59
N VAL A 232 -0.50 -12.39 4.57
CA VAL A 232 0.19 -11.11 4.57
C VAL A 232 -0.07 -10.41 5.89
N THR A 233 0.99 -10.08 6.61
CA THR A 233 0.93 -9.31 7.85
C THR A 233 1.67 -8.00 7.66
N VAL A 234 0.98 -6.89 7.85
CA VAL A 234 1.54 -5.53 7.77
C VAL A 234 1.39 -4.86 9.12
N GLU A 235 2.46 -4.33 9.65
CA GLU A 235 2.46 -3.48 10.83
C GLU A 235 2.68 -2.02 10.43
N PHE A 236 1.70 -1.18 10.72
CA PHE A 236 1.75 0.27 10.46
C PHE A 236 2.23 1.04 11.69
N LYS A 237 2.76 2.24 11.47
CA LYS A 237 3.18 3.15 12.55
C LYS A 237 1.98 3.76 13.30
N ASP A 238 0.90 3.99 12.58
CA ASP A 238 -0.29 4.75 12.98
C ASP A 238 -1.55 3.90 13.12
N TRP A 239 -1.62 2.75 12.41
CA TRP A 239 -2.83 1.92 12.31
C TRP A 239 -2.75 0.58 13.04
N GLY A 240 -1.55 0.20 13.52
CA GLY A 240 -1.31 -1.09 14.16
C GLY A 240 -1.10 -2.22 13.15
N ARG A 241 -1.48 -3.46 13.53
CA ARG A 241 -1.24 -4.67 12.75
C ARG A 241 -2.47 -5.09 11.97
N VAL A 242 -2.31 -5.24 10.66
CA VAL A 242 -3.31 -5.76 9.74
C VAL A 242 -2.84 -7.10 9.17
N ARG A 243 -3.66 -8.14 9.26
CA ARG A 243 -3.38 -9.48 8.72
C ARG A 243 -4.47 -9.86 7.71
N ARG A 244 -4.05 -10.40 6.57
CA ARG A 244 -4.93 -10.94 5.53
C ARG A 244 -4.48 -12.33 5.14
N LEU A 245 -5.43 -13.24 5.10
CA LEU A 245 -5.27 -14.57 4.52
C LEU A 245 -5.90 -14.56 3.13
N ILE A 246 -5.15 -15.00 2.14
CA ILE A 246 -5.52 -14.98 0.73
C ILE A 246 -5.45 -16.40 0.22
N GLU A 247 -6.58 -16.93 -0.23
CA GLU A 247 -6.60 -18.20 -0.95
C GLU A 247 -6.09 -17.98 -2.37
N VAL A 248 -5.20 -18.85 -2.80
CA VAL A 248 -4.67 -18.81 -4.17
C VAL A 248 -5.49 -19.75 -5.03
N ALA A 249 -6.03 -19.21 -6.14
CA ALA A 249 -6.84 -20.00 -7.06
C ALA A 249 -6.13 -21.27 -7.53
N GLY A 250 -6.79 -22.42 -7.41
CA GLY A 250 -6.30 -23.73 -7.77
C GLY A 250 -6.18 -23.94 -9.27
#